data_3fe861b848bd503ae6818dc4e8a53bc7
#
_entry.id   3fe861b848bd503ae6818dc4e8a53bc7
#
_cell.length_a   1.000
_cell.length_b   1.000
_cell.length_c   1.000
_cell.angle_alpha   90.00
_cell.angle_beta   90.00
_cell.angle_gamma   90.00
#
_symmetry.space_group_name_H-M   'P 1'
#
loop_
_entity.id
_entity.type
_entity.pdbx_description
1 polymer ?
#
loop_
_entity_poly.entity_id
_entity_poly.type
_entity_poly.pdbx_seq_one_letter_code
_entity_poly.pdbx_strand_id
1 'polypeptide(L)'
;MNLLSGEEVKRKEVEILNHIVAVCEKHGLRYYLSYGTLLGAIRHKGFIPWDDDIDISMPRADYDQLLKVMLANPDKRFVALTPKSKGYPYHYAKVVDLSTKLVEEDLDDFAGNGLWVDIFPLDGVDTTEPTRQKELAKYFNSCRASASFKHCPANNKPWKWRICKMIGTRNFSRLVTWASRRLPFDSAQYVAHMPTAMQYLFPRCLFDKVIKVKFEGALYDAPADYDGYLKILYADYMQIPPESQRITHSVKAIAVDL
;
A
#
# COMPACT_ATOMS: atom_id res chain seq x y z
N MET A 1 -5.43 8.47 28.06
CA MET A 1 -5.41 8.60 26.60
C MET A 1 -6.67 7.95 26.06
N ASN A 2 -7.50 8.67 25.30
CA ASN A 2 -8.74 8.15 24.77
C ASN A 2 -8.49 7.53 23.40
N LEU A 3 -9.04 6.32 23.18
CA LEU A 3 -9.06 5.70 21.85
C LEU A 3 -9.88 6.56 20.90
N LEU A 4 -9.42 6.69 19.66
CA LEU A 4 -10.18 7.29 18.58
C LEU A 4 -11.35 6.37 18.23
N SER A 5 -12.50 6.96 17.96
CA SER A 5 -13.65 6.25 17.40
C SER A 5 -13.36 5.83 15.95
N GLY A 6 -14.06 4.84 15.42
CA GLY A 6 -13.92 4.44 14.03
C GLY A 6 -14.18 5.58 13.04
N GLU A 7 -15.09 6.49 13.34
CA GLU A 7 -15.36 7.70 12.56
C GLU A 7 -14.16 8.67 12.56
N GLU A 8 -13.51 8.83 13.71
CA GLU A 8 -12.31 9.67 13.82
C GLU A 8 -11.11 9.06 13.09
N VAL A 9 -10.96 7.72 13.13
CA VAL A 9 -9.96 6.99 12.36
C VAL A 9 -10.14 7.27 10.88
N LYS A 10 -11.32 6.99 10.32
CA LYS A 10 -11.66 7.22 8.90
C LYS A 10 -11.44 8.67 8.47
N ARG A 11 -11.86 9.63 9.28
CA ARG A 11 -11.63 11.05 9.00
C ARG A 11 -10.14 11.38 8.91
N LYS A 12 -9.32 10.88 9.83
CA LYS A 12 -7.86 11.12 9.81
C LYS A 12 -7.18 10.46 8.61
N GLU A 13 -7.62 9.29 8.20
CA GLU A 13 -7.10 8.64 6.99
C GLU A 13 -7.46 9.43 5.72
N VAL A 14 -8.67 10.00 5.65
CA VAL A 14 -9.05 10.93 4.57
C VAL A 14 -8.17 12.19 4.58
N GLU A 15 -7.80 12.72 5.76
CA GLU A 15 -6.86 13.85 5.85
C GLU A 15 -5.47 13.48 5.28
N ILE A 16 -4.98 12.27 5.56
CA ILE A 16 -3.72 11.76 4.98
C ILE A 16 -3.86 11.64 3.45
N LEU A 17 -4.94 11.05 2.97
CA LEU A 17 -5.21 10.90 1.53
C LEU A 17 -5.23 12.28 0.84
N ASN A 18 -5.93 13.26 1.42
CA ASN A 18 -5.98 14.62 0.88
C ASN A 18 -4.58 15.27 0.80
N HIS A 19 -3.73 15.06 1.80
CA HIS A 19 -2.35 15.52 1.78
C HIS A 19 -1.55 14.88 0.62
N ILE A 20 -1.66 13.56 0.44
CA ILE A 20 -1.01 12.85 -0.67
C ILE A 20 -1.49 13.38 -2.01
N VAL A 21 -2.80 13.54 -2.18
CA VAL A 21 -3.42 14.06 -3.41
C VAL A 21 -2.93 15.46 -3.73
N ALA A 22 -2.87 16.35 -2.75
CA ALA A 22 -2.34 17.70 -2.95
C ALA A 22 -0.86 17.70 -3.43
N VAL A 23 -0.04 16.79 -2.91
CA VAL A 23 1.34 16.60 -3.40
C VAL A 23 1.33 16.05 -4.82
N CYS A 24 0.48 15.07 -5.13
CA CYS A 24 0.36 14.51 -6.48
C CYS A 24 -0.07 15.57 -7.50
N GLU A 25 -1.10 16.34 -7.21
CA GLU A 25 -1.60 17.41 -8.09
C GLU A 25 -0.53 18.49 -8.33
N LYS A 26 0.15 18.93 -7.26
CA LYS A 26 1.23 19.92 -7.37
C LYS A 26 2.38 19.48 -8.29
N HIS A 27 2.65 18.18 -8.34
CA HIS A 27 3.78 17.63 -9.09
C HIS A 27 3.37 16.86 -10.35
N GLY A 28 2.08 16.84 -10.71
CA GLY A 28 1.56 16.15 -11.89
C GLY A 28 1.74 14.63 -11.82
N LEU A 29 1.62 14.03 -10.62
CA LEU A 29 1.81 12.60 -10.40
C LEU A 29 0.49 11.84 -10.49
N ARG A 30 0.50 10.70 -11.18
CA ARG A 30 -0.66 9.81 -11.29
C ARG A 30 -0.82 8.97 -10.03
N TYR A 31 -2.02 8.89 -9.54
CA TYR A 31 -2.44 7.96 -8.49
C TYR A 31 -3.83 7.42 -8.81
N TYR A 32 -4.22 6.33 -8.19
CA TYR A 32 -5.55 5.73 -8.34
C TYR A 32 -5.99 5.17 -7.00
N LEU A 33 -7.25 5.40 -6.60
CA LEU A 33 -7.85 4.61 -5.53
C LEU A 33 -7.78 3.12 -5.90
N SER A 34 -7.50 2.27 -4.93
CA SER A 34 -7.24 0.84 -5.17
C SER A 34 -7.99 -0.05 -4.19
N TYR A 35 -8.04 -1.33 -4.48
CA TYR A 35 -8.57 -2.37 -3.59
C TYR A 35 -9.92 -2.02 -2.94
N GLY A 36 -10.02 -2.16 -1.61
CA GLY A 36 -11.19 -1.85 -0.81
C GLY A 36 -11.64 -0.41 -0.93
N THR A 37 -10.69 0.53 -1.02
CA THR A 37 -10.98 1.95 -1.17
C THR A 37 -11.70 2.27 -2.49
N LEU A 38 -11.24 1.70 -3.62
CA LEU A 38 -11.92 1.89 -4.90
C LEU A 38 -13.29 1.20 -4.90
N LEU A 39 -13.37 -0.02 -4.37
CA LEU A 39 -14.65 -0.72 -4.23
C LEU A 39 -15.64 0.09 -3.38
N GLY A 40 -15.19 0.65 -2.27
CA GLY A 40 -15.95 1.55 -1.42
C GLY A 40 -16.44 2.78 -2.16
N ALA A 41 -15.56 3.45 -2.91
CA ALA A 41 -15.91 4.62 -3.73
C ALA A 41 -17.01 4.30 -4.76
N ILE A 42 -16.93 3.15 -5.43
CA ILE A 42 -17.91 2.76 -6.46
C ILE A 42 -19.24 2.34 -5.83
N ARG A 43 -19.21 1.45 -4.82
CA ARG A 43 -20.40 0.79 -4.25
C ARG A 43 -21.07 1.61 -3.17
N HIS A 44 -20.28 2.31 -2.32
CA HIS A 44 -20.77 3.00 -1.11
C HIS A 44 -20.59 4.52 -1.14
N LYS A 45 -19.82 5.07 -2.07
CA LYS A 45 -19.42 6.49 -2.14
C LYS A 45 -18.54 6.94 -0.97
N GLY A 46 -17.94 6.00 -0.26
CA GLY A 46 -17.11 6.15 0.92
C GLY A 46 -16.50 4.80 1.30
N PHE A 47 -16.08 4.65 2.55
CA PHE A 47 -15.60 3.37 3.05
C PHE A 47 -16.63 2.26 2.90
N ILE A 48 -16.17 1.04 2.68
CA ILE A 48 -16.98 -0.15 2.93
C ILE A 48 -17.32 -0.14 4.43
N PRO A 49 -18.58 -0.43 4.85
CA PRO A 49 -19.00 -0.23 6.26
C PRO A 49 -18.15 -0.93 7.31
N TRP A 50 -17.50 -2.05 6.96
CA TRP A 50 -16.66 -2.84 7.85
C TRP A 50 -15.16 -2.70 7.56
N ASP A 51 -14.78 -1.76 6.70
CA ASP A 51 -13.40 -1.47 6.30
C ASP A 51 -12.92 -0.18 6.95
N ASP A 52 -11.63 -0.11 7.26
CA ASP A 52 -11.01 0.97 8.00
C ASP A 52 -9.58 1.29 7.52
N ASP A 53 -9.29 1.08 6.23
CA ASP A 53 -8.03 1.46 5.62
C ASP A 53 -8.21 2.13 4.24
N ILE A 54 -7.21 2.89 3.84
CA ILE A 54 -7.15 3.54 2.53
C ILE A 54 -5.93 3.06 1.76
N ASP A 55 -6.20 2.56 0.55
CA ASP A 55 -5.22 2.07 -0.39
C ASP A 55 -5.20 2.91 -1.66
N ILE A 56 -4.02 3.33 -2.10
CA ILE A 56 -3.81 3.90 -3.43
C ILE A 56 -2.72 3.15 -4.19
N SER A 57 -2.84 3.19 -5.51
CA SER A 57 -1.83 2.65 -6.43
C SER A 57 -1.24 3.75 -7.28
N MET A 58 0.05 3.64 -7.59
CA MET A 58 0.76 4.60 -8.42
C MET A 58 1.66 3.89 -9.43
N PRO A 59 1.74 4.34 -10.70
CA PRO A 59 2.80 3.92 -11.59
C PRO A 59 4.17 4.07 -10.90
N ARG A 60 5.07 3.11 -11.07
CA ARG A 60 6.37 3.08 -10.36
C ARG A 60 7.14 4.40 -10.41
N ALA A 61 7.15 5.07 -11.55
CA ALA A 61 7.87 6.34 -11.71
C ALA A 61 7.23 7.45 -10.85
N ASP A 62 5.90 7.52 -10.83
CA ASP A 62 5.15 8.51 -10.04
C ASP A 62 5.29 8.23 -8.54
N TYR A 63 5.22 6.95 -8.13
CA TYR A 63 5.49 6.51 -6.76
C TYR A 63 6.88 6.93 -6.27
N ASP A 64 7.91 6.69 -7.07
CA ASP A 64 9.28 7.07 -6.69
C ASP A 64 9.43 8.58 -6.58
N GLN A 65 8.79 9.35 -7.46
CA GLN A 65 8.83 10.80 -7.44
C GLN A 65 8.06 11.36 -6.24
N LEU A 66 6.88 10.79 -5.90
CA LEU A 66 6.15 11.15 -4.68
C LEU A 66 7.03 10.98 -3.45
N LEU A 67 7.65 9.81 -3.27
CA LEU A 67 8.52 9.56 -2.13
C LEU A 67 9.73 10.49 -2.09
N LYS A 68 10.33 10.78 -3.25
CA LYS A 68 11.44 11.75 -3.35
C LYS A 68 11.01 13.14 -2.89
N VAL A 69 9.85 13.63 -3.34
CA VAL A 69 9.31 14.94 -2.98
C VAL A 69 9.01 15.01 -1.48
N MET A 70 8.29 14.01 -0.93
CA MET A 70 7.92 14.01 0.48
C MET A 70 9.13 13.89 1.40
N LEU A 71 10.13 13.07 1.05
CA LEU A 71 11.35 12.94 1.85
C LEU A 71 12.27 14.15 1.77
N ALA A 72 12.24 14.91 0.66
CA ALA A 72 12.98 16.15 0.51
C ALA A 72 12.31 17.35 1.22
N ASN A 73 11.00 17.28 1.41
CA ASN A 73 10.20 18.33 2.04
C ASN A 73 9.35 17.70 3.15
N PRO A 74 9.95 17.32 4.28
CA PRO A 74 9.24 16.64 5.34
C PRO A 74 8.16 17.54 5.94
N ASP A 75 6.94 17.03 6.02
CA ASP A 75 5.86 17.64 6.77
C ASP A 75 6.00 17.29 8.27
N LYS A 76 5.48 18.15 9.15
CA LYS A 76 5.54 17.91 10.61
C LYS A 76 4.56 16.83 11.06
N ARG A 77 3.46 16.67 10.33
CA ARG A 77 2.37 15.74 10.66
C ARG A 77 2.38 14.51 9.77
N PHE A 78 2.52 14.68 8.44
CA PHE A 78 2.38 13.60 7.46
C PHE A 78 3.75 13.15 6.93
N VAL A 79 4.17 11.97 7.32
CA VAL A 79 5.51 11.45 7.02
C VAL A 79 5.44 10.21 6.14
N ALA A 80 6.23 10.18 5.08
CA ALA A 80 6.38 9.01 4.22
C ALA A 80 7.32 7.99 4.86
N LEU A 81 6.81 6.80 5.16
CA LEU A 81 7.60 5.63 5.51
C LEU A 81 7.82 4.76 4.28
N THR A 82 9.05 4.32 4.11
CA THR A 82 9.47 3.58 2.91
C THR A 82 10.18 2.29 3.29
N PRO A 83 10.34 1.34 2.37
CA PRO A 83 11.15 0.14 2.61
C PRO A 83 12.60 0.41 3.02
N LYS A 84 13.06 1.66 2.95
CA LYS A 84 14.39 2.10 3.39
C LYS A 84 14.40 2.69 4.80
N SER A 85 13.23 2.98 5.35
CA SER A 85 13.07 3.53 6.72
C SER A 85 13.50 2.49 7.75
N LYS A 86 14.12 2.93 8.83
CA LYS A 86 14.65 2.03 9.88
C LYS A 86 13.50 1.32 10.59
N GLY A 87 13.58 0.00 10.67
CA GLY A 87 12.56 -0.83 11.34
C GLY A 87 11.27 -1.03 10.56
N TYR A 88 11.10 -0.36 9.41
CA TYR A 88 9.88 -0.47 8.62
C TYR A 88 9.71 -1.85 7.98
N PRO A 89 8.61 -2.58 8.28
CA PRO A 89 8.50 -3.99 7.92
C PRO A 89 7.92 -4.24 6.51
N TYR A 90 7.37 -3.23 5.85
CA TYR A 90 6.68 -3.40 4.56
C TYR A 90 7.58 -3.13 3.36
N HIS A 91 7.21 -3.64 2.18
CA HIS A 91 7.94 -3.46 0.92
C HIS A 91 7.34 -2.38 0.02
N TYR A 92 6.24 -1.78 0.43
CA TYR A 92 5.58 -0.61 -0.16
C TYR A 92 5.65 0.56 0.81
N ALA A 93 5.24 1.74 0.41
CA ALA A 93 5.28 2.91 1.27
C ALA A 93 3.94 3.13 1.99
N LYS A 94 4.02 3.80 3.14
CA LYS A 94 2.87 4.38 3.85
C LYS A 94 3.11 5.85 4.05
N VAL A 95 2.07 6.66 4.01
CA VAL A 95 2.08 8.00 4.60
C VAL A 95 1.33 7.93 5.92
N VAL A 96 1.98 8.39 6.98
CA VAL A 96 1.52 8.23 8.36
C VAL A 96 1.23 9.58 8.99
N ASP A 97 0.15 9.67 9.76
CA ASP A 97 -0.19 10.83 10.60
C ASP A 97 0.48 10.70 11.98
N LEU A 98 1.53 11.48 12.22
CA LEU A 98 2.26 11.51 13.49
C LEU A 98 1.44 12.08 14.67
N SER A 99 0.29 12.74 14.42
CA SER A 99 -0.64 13.15 15.48
C SER A 99 -1.46 11.99 16.05
N THR A 100 -1.15 10.76 15.63
CA THR A 100 -1.77 9.53 16.08
C THR A 100 -0.74 8.48 16.44
N LYS A 101 -1.11 7.55 17.32
CA LYS A 101 -0.30 6.37 17.63
C LYS A 101 -1.19 5.14 17.66
N LEU A 102 -0.77 4.08 16.96
CA LEU A 102 -1.45 2.78 16.99
C LEU A 102 -1.27 2.12 18.34
N VAL A 103 -2.33 1.45 18.79
CA VAL A 103 -2.32 0.61 19.97
C VAL A 103 -2.31 -0.84 19.51
N GLU A 104 -1.12 -1.36 19.22
CA GLU A 104 -0.91 -2.76 18.83
C GLU A 104 0.03 -3.44 19.80
N GLU A 105 -0.35 -4.64 20.28
CA GLU A 105 0.40 -5.37 21.31
C GLU A 105 1.66 -6.05 20.78
N ASP A 106 1.76 -6.33 19.45
CA ASP A 106 2.79 -7.21 18.88
C ASP A 106 3.73 -6.55 17.86
N LEU A 107 3.54 -5.29 17.50
CA LEU A 107 4.44 -4.60 16.57
C LEU A 107 5.59 -3.91 17.28
N ASP A 108 6.78 -4.05 16.70
CA ASP A 108 7.94 -3.25 17.12
C ASP A 108 7.64 -1.76 17.00
N ASP A 109 7.96 -0.98 18.02
CA ASP A 109 7.95 0.48 17.97
C ASP A 109 8.93 0.95 16.87
N PHE A 110 8.44 1.03 15.63
CA PHE A 110 9.17 1.78 14.60
C PHE A 110 8.70 3.23 14.65
N ALA A 111 9.64 4.16 14.49
CA ALA A 111 9.33 5.58 14.47
C ALA A 111 8.29 5.87 13.37
N GLY A 112 7.10 6.36 13.76
CA GLY A 112 6.01 6.64 12.85
C GLY A 112 4.88 5.60 12.88
N ASN A 113 4.62 4.95 13.99
CA ASN A 113 3.49 4.04 14.17
C ASN A 113 2.19 4.82 14.45
N GLY A 114 1.61 5.42 13.41
CA GLY A 114 0.33 6.14 13.45
C GLY A 114 -0.64 5.66 12.36
N LEU A 115 -1.83 6.27 12.27
CA LEU A 115 -2.78 6.02 11.18
C LEU A 115 -2.14 6.31 9.84
N TRP A 116 -2.50 5.58 8.80
CA TRP A 116 -1.79 5.58 7.53
C TRP A 116 -2.69 5.47 6.30
N VAL A 117 -2.11 5.80 5.15
CA VAL A 117 -2.60 5.42 3.82
C VAL A 117 -1.52 4.57 3.16
N ASP A 118 -1.91 3.42 2.62
CA ASP A 118 -1.01 2.50 1.91
C ASP A 118 -0.83 2.95 0.45
N ILE A 119 0.42 2.96 -0.01
CA ILE A 119 0.78 3.36 -1.36
C ILE A 119 1.49 2.21 -2.07
N PHE A 120 0.80 1.60 -3.03
CA PHE A 120 1.30 0.46 -3.77
C PHE A 120 1.87 0.89 -5.12
N PRO A 121 3.13 0.55 -5.43
CA PRO A 121 3.66 0.76 -6.77
C PRO A 121 3.10 -0.24 -7.76
N LEU A 122 2.69 0.23 -8.93
CA LEU A 122 2.38 -0.57 -10.11
C LEU A 122 3.64 -0.74 -10.95
N ASP A 123 4.14 -1.97 -10.99
CA ASP A 123 5.32 -2.36 -11.76
C ASP A 123 4.92 -3.06 -13.06
N GLY A 124 5.64 -2.79 -14.14
CA GLY A 124 5.48 -3.51 -15.39
C GLY A 124 5.90 -4.97 -15.26
N VAL A 125 5.10 -5.88 -15.81
CA VAL A 125 5.36 -7.32 -15.80
C VAL A 125 5.98 -7.73 -17.14
N ASP A 126 7.12 -8.40 -17.07
CA ASP A 126 7.76 -9.03 -18.22
C ASP A 126 6.96 -10.27 -18.64
N THR A 127 6.27 -10.17 -19.77
CA THR A 127 5.42 -11.26 -20.30
C THR A 127 6.23 -12.40 -20.89
N THR A 128 7.52 -12.22 -21.13
CA THR A 128 8.41 -13.31 -21.60
C THR A 128 8.83 -14.23 -20.47
N GLU A 129 9.03 -13.69 -19.25
CA GLU A 129 9.40 -14.46 -18.05
C GLU A 129 8.57 -14.04 -16.81
N PRO A 130 7.24 -13.99 -16.87
CA PRO A 130 6.43 -13.43 -15.77
C PRO A 130 6.56 -14.26 -14.48
N THR A 131 6.65 -15.57 -14.60
CA THR A 131 6.83 -16.49 -13.47
C THR A 131 8.15 -16.23 -12.76
N ARG A 132 9.24 -16.05 -13.50
CA ARG A 132 10.56 -15.81 -12.92
C ARG A 132 10.65 -14.46 -12.19
N GLN A 133 10.11 -13.40 -12.79
CA GLN A 133 10.03 -12.08 -12.15
C GLN A 133 9.25 -12.17 -10.83
N LYS A 134 8.10 -12.81 -10.88
CA LYS A 134 7.21 -13.08 -9.76
C LYS A 134 7.91 -13.83 -8.63
N GLU A 135 8.49 -14.97 -8.93
CA GLU A 135 9.12 -15.83 -7.94
C GLU A 135 10.32 -15.16 -7.27
N LEU A 136 11.14 -14.43 -8.03
CA LEU A 136 12.26 -13.68 -7.47
C LEU A 136 11.76 -12.59 -6.50
N ALA A 137 10.78 -11.80 -6.91
CA ALA A 137 10.22 -10.75 -6.04
C ALA A 137 9.61 -11.36 -4.77
N LYS A 138 8.83 -12.43 -4.90
CA LYS A 138 8.23 -13.17 -3.79
C LYS A 138 9.28 -13.79 -2.86
N TYR A 139 10.32 -14.40 -3.41
CA TYR A 139 11.42 -14.97 -2.64
C TYR A 139 12.15 -13.92 -1.81
N PHE A 140 12.55 -12.82 -2.44
CA PHE A 140 13.23 -11.73 -1.72
C PHE A 140 12.34 -11.07 -0.68
N ASN A 141 11.03 -10.93 -0.95
CA ASN A 141 10.09 -10.42 0.03
C ASN A 141 9.93 -11.36 1.23
N SER A 142 9.89 -12.67 1.01
CA SER A 142 9.89 -13.67 2.09
C SER A 142 11.16 -13.58 2.96
N CYS A 143 12.32 -13.39 2.35
CA CYS A 143 13.58 -13.19 3.08
C CYS A 143 13.57 -11.87 3.87
N ARG A 144 13.03 -10.79 3.29
CA ARG A 144 12.86 -9.50 3.96
C ARG A 144 11.94 -9.63 5.18
N ALA A 145 10.78 -10.28 5.03
CA ALA A 145 9.85 -10.54 6.12
C ALA A 145 10.53 -11.39 7.21
N SER A 146 11.27 -12.43 6.84
CA SER A 146 12.07 -13.21 7.81
C SER A 146 13.06 -12.34 8.59
N ALA A 147 13.70 -11.37 7.91
CA ALA A 147 14.64 -10.46 8.55
C ALA A 147 13.99 -9.46 9.51
N SER A 148 12.69 -9.15 9.37
CA SER A 148 11.99 -8.20 10.26
C SER A 148 11.57 -8.80 11.61
N PHE A 149 11.39 -10.12 11.71
CA PHE A 149 10.98 -10.75 12.96
C PHE A 149 12.06 -10.71 14.05
N LYS A 150 11.71 -10.41 15.29
CA LYS A 150 12.62 -10.46 16.46
C LYS A 150 13.12 -11.88 16.72
N HIS A 151 12.24 -12.86 16.60
CA HIS A 151 12.51 -14.28 16.85
C HIS A 151 12.31 -15.08 15.56
N CYS A 152 12.92 -16.27 15.49
CA CYS A 152 12.73 -17.16 14.36
C CYS A 152 11.28 -17.62 14.30
N PRO A 153 10.52 -17.34 13.22
CA PRO A 153 9.16 -17.83 13.07
C PRO A 153 9.11 -19.36 13.11
N ALA A 154 8.06 -19.93 13.72
CA ALA A 154 7.92 -21.38 13.89
C ALA A 154 8.02 -22.16 12.55
N ASN A 155 7.53 -21.56 11.47
CA ASN A 155 7.56 -22.16 10.12
C ASN A 155 8.86 -21.85 9.35
N ASN A 156 9.88 -21.26 9.99
CA ASN A 156 11.13 -20.90 9.33
C ASN A 156 12.30 -21.73 9.87
N LYS A 157 13.27 -22.03 9.00
CA LYS A 157 14.50 -22.72 9.42
C LYS A 157 15.42 -21.71 10.16
N PRO A 158 15.91 -22.02 11.40
CA PRO A 158 16.71 -21.08 12.19
C PRO A 158 17.95 -20.55 11.45
N TRP A 159 18.65 -21.38 10.68
CA TRP A 159 19.82 -20.98 9.92
C TRP A 159 19.46 -19.97 8.80
N LYS A 160 18.33 -20.19 8.10
CA LYS A 160 17.84 -19.26 7.06
C LYS A 160 17.47 -17.92 7.69
N TRP A 161 16.75 -17.92 8.82
CA TRP A 161 16.40 -16.71 9.55
C TRP A 161 17.64 -15.92 9.98
N ARG A 162 18.69 -16.59 10.52
CA ARG A 162 19.97 -15.94 10.90
C ARG A 162 20.63 -15.26 9.70
N ILE A 163 20.69 -15.92 8.54
CA ILE A 163 21.24 -15.34 7.31
C ILE A 163 20.41 -14.13 6.88
N CYS A 164 19.06 -14.22 6.89
CA CYS A 164 18.21 -13.10 6.56
C CYS A 164 18.42 -11.92 7.51
N LYS A 165 18.54 -12.18 8.82
CA LYS A 165 18.86 -11.15 9.82
C LYS A 165 20.21 -10.46 9.52
N MET A 166 21.24 -11.22 9.20
CA MET A 166 22.58 -10.68 8.88
C MET A 166 22.56 -9.80 7.64
N ILE A 167 21.85 -10.19 6.59
CA ILE A 167 21.68 -9.39 5.36
C ILE A 167 20.82 -8.14 5.63
N GLY A 168 19.77 -8.28 6.44
CA GLY A 168 18.89 -7.21 6.88
C GLY A 168 17.80 -6.82 5.89
N THR A 169 16.73 -6.24 6.44
CA THR A 169 15.51 -5.85 5.69
C THR A 169 15.80 -4.87 4.56
N ARG A 170 16.70 -3.90 4.78
CA ARG A 170 17.04 -2.87 3.79
C ARG A 170 17.65 -3.44 2.51
N ASN A 171 18.54 -4.42 2.62
CA ASN A 171 19.17 -5.04 1.45
C ASN A 171 18.18 -5.92 0.70
N PHE A 172 17.33 -6.67 1.41
CA PHE A 172 16.25 -7.40 0.76
C PHE A 172 15.23 -6.49 0.09
N SER A 173 14.89 -5.33 0.67
CA SER A 173 14.03 -4.35 0.01
C SER A 173 14.61 -3.84 -1.31
N ARG A 174 15.93 -3.68 -1.38
CA ARG A 174 16.62 -3.34 -2.65
C ARG A 174 16.49 -4.47 -3.68
N LEU A 175 16.67 -5.73 -3.25
CA LEU A 175 16.51 -6.90 -4.13
C LEU A 175 15.06 -7.07 -4.59
N VAL A 176 14.10 -6.86 -3.72
CA VAL A 176 12.65 -6.82 -4.08
C VAL A 176 12.42 -5.76 -5.16
N THR A 177 12.89 -4.53 -4.91
CA THR A 177 12.73 -3.42 -5.86
C THR A 177 13.40 -3.73 -7.19
N TRP A 178 14.60 -4.30 -7.18
CA TRP A 178 15.31 -4.73 -8.38
C TRP A 178 14.54 -5.82 -9.15
N ALA A 179 14.01 -6.83 -8.48
CA ALA A 179 13.23 -7.89 -9.11
C ALA A 179 11.90 -7.37 -9.68
N SER A 180 11.27 -6.37 -9.02
CA SER A 180 10.00 -5.78 -9.45
C SER A 180 10.15 -4.87 -10.67
N ARG A 181 11.26 -4.17 -10.81
CA ARG A 181 11.49 -3.15 -11.86
C ARG A 181 12.06 -3.74 -13.16
N ARG A 182 11.39 -4.72 -13.75
CA ARG A 182 11.85 -5.33 -15.03
C ARG A 182 11.44 -4.51 -16.23
N LEU A 183 10.22 -3.98 -16.22
CA LEU A 183 9.68 -3.14 -17.29
C LEU A 183 9.11 -1.84 -16.69
N PRO A 184 9.25 -0.70 -17.39
CA PRO A 184 8.52 0.51 -17.04
C PRO A 184 7.01 0.29 -17.19
N PHE A 185 6.23 0.91 -16.31
CA PHE A 185 4.75 0.87 -16.34
C PHE A 185 4.19 1.20 -17.74
N ASP A 186 4.65 2.32 -18.32
CA ASP A 186 4.08 2.86 -19.56
C ASP A 186 4.39 2.00 -20.81
N SER A 187 5.39 1.12 -20.75
CA SER A 187 5.77 0.22 -21.86
C SER A 187 5.31 -1.23 -21.66
N ALA A 188 4.75 -1.56 -20.49
CA ALA A 188 4.31 -2.91 -20.18
C ALA A 188 2.92 -3.20 -20.75
N GLN A 189 2.66 -4.46 -21.13
CA GLN A 189 1.32 -4.92 -21.47
C GLN A 189 0.47 -5.21 -20.23
N TYR A 190 1.11 -5.73 -19.18
CA TYR A 190 0.51 -6.01 -17.89
C TYR A 190 1.29 -5.36 -16.77
N VAL A 191 0.58 -4.99 -15.71
CA VAL A 191 1.16 -4.41 -14.49
C VAL A 191 0.67 -5.17 -13.27
N ALA A 192 1.42 -5.09 -12.17
CA ALA A 192 1.06 -5.72 -10.91
C ALA A 192 1.64 -4.96 -9.72
N HIS A 193 1.05 -5.15 -8.54
CA HIS A 193 1.62 -4.71 -7.26
C HIS A 193 2.67 -5.73 -6.80
N MET A 194 3.90 -5.56 -7.23
CA MET A 194 5.00 -6.44 -6.85
C MET A 194 5.55 -6.08 -5.46
N PRO A 195 5.82 -7.05 -4.62
CA PRO A 195 5.72 -8.51 -4.74
C PRO A 195 4.48 -9.11 -4.06
N THR A 196 3.52 -8.31 -3.60
CA THR A 196 2.44 -8.76 -2.73
C THR A 196 1.38 -9.57 -3.44
N ALA A 197 0.58 -8.92 -4.24
CA ALA A 197 -0.65 -9.49 -4.79
C ALA A 197 -0.43 -10.06 -6.20
N MET A 198 0.58 -10.87 -6.34
CA MET A 198 0.97 -11.40 -7.65
C MET A 198 0.01 -12.38 -8.29
N GLN A 199 -1.07 -12.69 -7.61
CA GLN A 199 -2.18 -13.41 -8.22
C GLN A 199 -2.96 -12.51 -9.21
N TYR A 200 -2.82 -11.20 -9.10
CA TYR A 200 -3.55 -10.25 -9.93
C TYR A 200 -2.60 -9.57 -10.94
N LEU A 201 -2.79 -9.89 -12.20
CA LEU A 201 -2.19 -9.18 -13.32
C LEU A 201 -3.25 -8.26 -13.93
N PHE A 202 -2.95 -6.99 -13.97
CA PHE A 202 -3.84 -5.99 -14.55
C PHE A 202 -3.36 -5.65 -15.95
N PRO A 203 -4.22 -5.75 -17.01
CA PRO A 203 -3.91 -5.12 -18.27
C PRO A 203 -3.60 -3.64 -18.06
N ARG A 204 -2.44 -3.17 -18.53
CA ARG A 204 -2.04 -1.77 -18.31
C ARG A 204 -3.06 -0.77 -18.87
N CYS A 205 -3.77 -1.14 -19.95
CA CYS A 205 -4.77 -0.30 -20.58
C CYS A 205 -5.93 0.10 -19.64
N LEU A 206 -6.18 -0.63 -18.54
CA LEU A 206 -7.17 -0.21 -17.53
C LEU A 206 -6.85 1.17 -16.94
N PHE A 207 -5.57 1.57 -16.95
CA PHE A 207 -5.05 2.82 -16.39
C PHE A 207 -4.79 3.91 -17.44
N ASP A 208 -5.17 3.71 -18.73
CA ASP A 208 -4.92 4.68 -19.78
C ASP A 208 -5.72 5.97 -19.65
N LYS A 209 -6.89 5.87 -19.03
CA LYS A 209 -7.77 7.00 -18.77
C LYS A 209 -8.11 7.05 -17.28
N VAL A 210 -8.26 8.27 -16.80
CA VAL A 210 -8.59 8.56 -15.41
C VAL A 210 -10.00 9.14 -15.34
N ILE A 211 -10.76 8.75 -14.33
CA ILE A 211 -12.02 9.39 -13.97
C ILE A 211 -11.95 9.87 -12.51
N LYS A 212 -12.79 10.83 -12.17
CA LYS A 212 -13.01 11.23 -10.78
C LYS A 212 -14.17 10.43 -10.20
N VAL A 213 -13.94 9.77 -9.08
CA VAL A 213 -14.95 9.04 -8.31
C VAL A 213 -15.15 9.68 -6.94
N LYS A 214 -16.38 9.64 -6.43
CA LYS A 214 -16.70 10.19 -5.10
C LYS A 214 -16.29 9.19 -4.02
N PHE A 215 -15.51 9.67 -3.04
CA PHE A 215 -15.18 8.94 -1.81
C PHE A 215 -15.17 9.91 -0.63
N GLU A 216 -15.94 9.61 0.45
CA GLU A 216 -16.03 10.45 1.66
C GLU A 216 -16.27 11.95 1.37
N GLY A 217 -17.17 12.24 0.42
CA GLY A 217 -17.56 13.59 0.06
C GLY A 217 -16.67 14.32 -0.94
N ALA A 218 -15.45 13.86 -1.21
CA ALA A 218 -14.51 14.44 -2.16
C ALA A 218 -14.37 13.59 -3.45
N LEU A 219 -13.66 14.12 -4.44
CA LEU A 219 -13.42 13.47 -5.73
C LEU A 219 -11.94 13.06 -5.84
N TYR A 220 -11.71 11.79 -6.15
CA TYR A 220 -10.38 11.21 -6.30
C TYR A 220 -10.22 10.49 -7.63
N ASP A 221 -8.97 10.30 -8.05
CA ASP A 221 -8.64 9.63 -9.29
C ASP A 221 -8.83 8.11 -9.17
N ALA A 222 -9.45 7.54 -10.20
CA ALA A 222 -9.62 6.11 -10.37
C ALA A 222 -9.38 5.72 -11.84
N PRO A 223 -9.02 4.45 -12.12
CA PRO A 223 -8.99 3.96 -13.50
C PRO A 223 -10.37 4.14 -14.15
N ALA A 224 -10.42 4.62 -15.38
CA ALA A 224 -11.71 4.77 -16.08
C ALA A 224 -12.40 3.41 -16.27
N ASP A 225 -11.61 2.35 -16.49
CA ASP A 225 -12.09 0.97 -16.49
C ASP A 225 -11.96 0.34 -15.10
N TYR A 226 -12.58 0.99 -14.10
CA TYR A 226 -12.65 0.46 -12.73
C TYR A 226 -13.42 -0.88 -12.68
N ASP A 227 -14.34 -1.10 -13.59
CA ASP A 227 -15.10 -2.34 -13.67
C ASP A 227 -14.19 -3.52 -14.00
N GLY A 228 -13.34 -3.39 -15.03
CA GLY A 228 -12.33 -4.39 -15.34
C GLY A 228 -11.35 -4.63 -14.19
N TYR A 229 -10.90 -3.56 -13.52
CA TYR A 229 -10.02 -3.64 -12.38
C TYR A 229 -10.67 -4.40 -11.20
N LEU A 230 -11.89 -4.01 -10.81
CA LEU A 230 -12.59 -4.60 -9.67
C LEU A 230 -13.02 -6.06 -9.94
N LYS A 231 -13.38 -6.41 -11.17
CA LYS A 231 -13.69 -7.79 -11.56
C LYS A 231 -12.49 -8.73 -11.43
N ILE A 232 -11.29 -8.25 -11.74
CA ILE A 232 -10.05 -9.03 -11.54
C ILE A 232 -9.84 -9.34 -10.05
N LEU A 233 -10.14 -8.40 -9.15
CA LEU A 233 -9.94 -8.55 -7.72
C LEU A 233 -11.04 -9.34 -7.00
N TYR A 234 -12.29 -9.05 -7.34
CA TYR A 234 -13.45 -9.42 -6.52
C TYR A 234 -14.55 -10.15 -7.30
N ALA A 235 -14.32 -10.47 -8.59
CA ALA A 235 -15.33 -11.07 -9.48
C ALA A 235 -16.64 -10.26 -9.49
N ASP A 236 -17.71 -10.74 -8.89
CA ASP A 236 -18.97 -9.98 -8.75
C ASP A 236 -18.88 -9.03 -7.53
N TYR A 237 -18.15 -7.94 -7.71
CA TYR A 237 -17.83 -6.97 -6.65
C TYR A 237 -19.05 -6.16 -6.16
N MET A 238 -20.15 -6.17 -6.91
CA MET A 238 -21.39 -5.49 -6.48
C MET A 238 -22.16 -6.32 -5.45
N GLN A 239 -21.93 -7.63 -5.39
CA GLN A 239 -22.51 -8.49 -4.37
C GLN A 239 -21.85 -8.25 -3.01
N ILE A 240 -22.66 -7.94 -1.99
CA ILE A 240 -22.18 -7.77 -0.62
C ILE A 240 -21.91 -9.15 -0.02
N PRO A 241 -20.67 -9.43 0.48
CA PRO A 241 -20.37 -10.73 1.06
C PRO A 241 -21.14 -10.95 2.38
N PRO A 242 -21.44 -12.20 2.73
CA PRO A 242 -22.00 -12.55 4.05
C PRO A 242 -21.11 -12.03 5.19
N GLU A 243 -21.71 -11.75 6.35
CA GLU A 243 -20.96 -11.20 7.51
C GLU A 243 -19.75 -12.06 7.91
N SER A 244 -19.88 -13.38 7.83
CA SER A 244 -18.79 -14.32 8.14
C SER A 244 -17.58 -14.23 7.22
N GLN A 245 -17.69 -13.55 6.08
CA GLN A 245 -16.62 -13.35 5.11
C GLN A 245 -16.09 -11.90 5.10
N ARG A 246 -16.65 -11.03 5.95
CA ARG A 246 -16.20 -9.63 6.05
C ARG A 246 -14.94 -9.57 6.91
N ILE A 247 -13.88 -9.02 6.32
CA ILE A 247 -12.61 -8.80 7.01
C ILE A 247 -12.64 -7.37 7.55
N THR A 248 -12.35 -7.20 8.83
CA THR A 248 -12.19 -5.91 9.49
C THR A 248 -10.77 -5.87 10.07
N HIS A 249 -10.03 -4.80 9.82
CA HIS A 249 -8.67 -4.64 10.35
C HIS A 249 -8.68 -4.22 11.82
N SER A 250 -9.78 -3.62 12.29
CA SER A 250 -10.00 -3.20 13.69
C SER A 250 -8.87 -2.32 14.23
N VAL A 251 -8.48 -1.32 13.43
CA VAL A 251 -7.40 -0.39 13.78
C VAL A 251 -7.76 0.37 15.06
N LYS A 252 -6.88 0.29 16.07
CA LYS A 252 -7.00 1.06 17.31
C LYS A 252 -5.89 2.09 17.37
N ALA A 253 -6.26 3.35 17.50
CA ALA A 253 -5.32 4.46 17.61
C ALA A 253 -5.72 5.45 18.71
N ILE A 254 -4.74 6.18 19.19
CA ILE A 254 -4.93 7.32 20.11
C ILE A 254 -4.40 8.60 19.45
N ALA A 255 -4.97 9.73 19.81
CA ALA A 255 -4.39 11.03 19.47
C ALA A 255 -3.16 11.31 20.33
N VAL A 256 -2.14 11.92 19.74
CA VAL A 256 -0.92 12.37 20.44
C VAL A 256 -0.59 13.80 20.01
N ASP A 257 0.07 14.54 20.88
CA ASP A 257 0.58 15.88 20.57
C ASP A 257 1.84 15.78 19.70
N LEU A 258 1.98 16.69 18.72
CA LEU A 258 3.09 16.76 17.78
C LEU A 258 4.29 17.53 18.35
#